data_56cbb504ebf67f1457403af291ed8e3b
#
_entry.id   56cbb504ebf67f1457403af291ed8e3b
#
_cell.length_a   1.000
_cell.length_b   1.000
_cell.length_c   1.000
_cell.angle_alpha   90.00
_cell.angle_beta   90.00
_cell.angle_gamma   90.00
#
_symmetry.space_group_name_H-M   'P 1'
#
loop_
_entity.id
_entity.type
_entity.pdbx_description
1 polymer ?
#
loop_
_entity_poly.entity_id
_entity_poly.type
_entity_poly.pdbx_seq_one_letter_code
_entity_poly.pdbx_strand_id
1 'polypeptide(L)' 'MHYSVQAVAVIVERIADTAFRATLPNGKTAVAFVEKKNASLRELLKPGDRVNVTICPADFDRARIDGMAE' A
#
# COMPACT_ATOMS: atom_id res chain seq x y z
N MET A 1 9.93 -0.03 -21.62
CA MET A 1 10.35 -0.82 -20.45
C MET A 1 9.48 -0.50 -19.26
N HIS A 2 8.99 -1.53 -18.62
CA HIS A 2 8.16 -1.36 -17.41
C HIS A 2 8.93 -1.89 -16.21
N TYR A 3 9.04 -1.06 -15.20
CA TYR A 3 9.56 -1.50 -13.93
C TYR A 3 8.75 -0.82 -12.83
N SER A 4 8.79 -1.41 -11.67
CA SER A 4 8.07 -0.91 -10.52
C SER A 4 9.03 -0.79 -9.35
N VAL A 5 8.67 0.08 -8.42
CA VAL A 5 9.43 0.27 -7.19
C VAL A 5 8.71 -0.45 -6.08
N GLN A 6 9.42 -1.31 -5.36
CA GLN A 6 8.88 -1.99 -4.21
C GLN A 6 9.35 -1.29 -2.95
N ALA A 7 8.45 -1.18 -1.99
CA ALA A 7 8.74 -0.49 -0.74
C ALA A 7 7.89 -1.06 0.38
N VAL A 8 8.23 -0.69 1.61
CA VAL A 8 7.42 -1.02 2.78
C VAL A 8 6.73 0.26 3.19
N ALA A 9 5.40 0.22 3.27
CA ALA A 9 4.60 1.36 3.69
C ALA A 9 3.95 1.06 5.03
N VAL A 10 3.64 2.12 5.77
CA VAL A 10 2.96 2.02 7.07
C VAL A 10 1.54 2.52 6.89
N ILE A 11 0.57 1.70 7.24
CA ILE A 11 -0.85 2.05 7.13
C ILE A 11 -1.16 3.16 8.12
N VAL A 12 -1.80 4.22 7.64
CA VAL A 12 -2.24 5.34 8.48
C VAL A 12 -3.71 5.21 8.80
N GLU A 13 -4.55 4.99 7.78
CA GLU A 13 -5.98 4.86 7.96
C GLU A 13 -6.62 4.21 6.75
N ARG A 14 -7.80 3.65 6.94
CA ARG A 14 -8.63 3.17 5.83
C ARG A 14 -9.43 4.35 5.29
N ILE A 15 -9.41 4.54 3.97
CA ILE A 15 -10.15 5.61 3.32
C ILE A 15 -11.29 5.08 2.45
N ALA A 16 -11.26 3.79 2.10
CA ALA A 16 -12.33 3.12 1.34
C ALA A 16 -12.21 1.63 1.59
N ASP A 17 -13.17 0.84 1.10
CA ASP A 17 -13.18 -0.61 1.33
C ASP A 17 -11.87 -1.29 0.90
N THR A 18 -11.27 -0.83 -0.18
CA THR A 18 -10.07 -1.44 -0.72
C THR A 18 -8.90 -0.47 -0.77
N ALA A 19 -9.02 0.70 -0.13
CA ALA A 19 -7.99 1.71 -0.21
C ALA A 19 -7.61 2.21 1.19
N PHE A 20 -6.32 2.43 1.37
CA PHE A 20 -5.76 2.91 2.64
C PHE A 20 -4.81 4.05 2.36
N ARG A 21 -4.73 4.98 3.29
CA ARG A 21 -3.65 5.95 3.27
C ARG A 21 -2.45 5.32 3.96
N ALA A 22 -1.29 5.39 3.32
CA ALA A 22 -0.08 4.80 3.85
C ALA A 22 1.10 5.75 3.69
N THR A 23 2.04 5.68 4.62
CA THR A 23 3.26 6.48 4.58
C THR A 23 4.38 5.65 3.96
N LEU A 24 5.01 6.21 2.95
CA LEU A 24 6.15 5.59 2.27
C LEU A 24 7.45 5.88 3.03
N PRO A 25 8.53 5.12 2.75
CA PRO A 25 9.81 5.32 3.45
C PRO A 25 10.39 6.74 3.32
N ASN A 26 10.05 7.46 2.25
CA ASN A 26 10.52 8.83 2.05
C ASN A 26 9.68 9.87 2.79
N GLY A 27 8.72 9.42 3.61
CA GLY A 27 7.87 10.31 4.38
C GLY A 27 6.62 10.78 3.65
N LYS A 28 6.49 10.49 2.37
CA LYS A 28 5.29 10.88 1.62
C LYS A 28 4.18 9.88 1.85
N THR A 29 2.94 10.37 1.74
CA THR A 29 1.78 9.50 1.81
C THR A 29 1.31 9.12 0.42
N ALA A 30 0.73 7.94 0.31
CA ALA A 30 0.17 7.45 -0.93
C ALA A 30 -1.12 6.71 -0.63
N VAL A 31 -1.95 6.54 -1.65
CA VAL A 31 -3.15 5.70 -1.55
C VAL A 31 -2.74 4.28 -1.93
N ALA A 32 -2.89 3.37 -0.99
CA ALA A 32 -2.53 1.97 -1.20
C ALA A 32 -3.79 1.16 -1.40
N PHE A 33 -3.82 0.37 -2.48
CA PHE A 33 -4.98 -0.42 -2.87
C PHE A 33 -4.76 -1.90 -2.60
N VAL A 34 -5.80 -2.55 -2.11
CA VAL A 34 -5.82 -4.00 -1.93
C VAL A 34 -6.50 -4.62 -3.15
N GLU A 35 -5.79 -5.50 -3.85
CA GLU A 35 -6.36 -6.19 -5.01
C GLU A 35 -7.34 -7.27 -4.58
N LYS A 36 -8.22 -7.68 -5.52
CA LYS A 36 -9.22 -8.70 -5.23
C LYS A 36 -8.62 -10.01 -4.76
N LYS A 37 -7.50 -10.42 -5.33
CA LYS A 37 -6.83 -11.66 -4.92
C LYS A 37 -6.30 -11.62 -3.50
N ASN A 38 -6.17 -10.42 -2.93
CA ASN A 38 -5.70 -10.20 -1.57
C ASN A 38 -6.80 -9.61 -0.69
N ALA A 39 -8.06 -9.85 -1.02
CA ALA A 39 -9.19 -9.20 -0.36
C ALA A 39 -9.20 -9.41 1.16
N SER A 40 -8.68 -10.54 1.65
CA SER A 40 -8.63 -10.79 3.07
C SER A 40 -7.72 -9.82 3.82
N LEU A 41 -6.73 -9.24 3.14
CA LEU A 41 -5.83 -8.28 3.78
C LEU A 41 -6.57 -7.04 4.27
N ARG A 42 -7.59 -6.60 3.53
CA ARG A 42 -8.30 -5.38 3.91
C ARG A 42 -8.95 -5.47 5.29
N GLU A 43 -9.27 -6.68 5.72
CA GLU A 43 -9.87 -6.91 7.03
C GLU A 43 -8.82 -7.02 8.12
N LEU A 44 -7.59 -7.34 7.75
CA LEU A 44 -6.50 -7.52 8.69
C LEU A 44 -5.71 -6.24 8.93
N LEU A 45 -5.72 -5.32 7.97
CA LEU A 45 -4.89 -4.13 8.03
C LEU A 45 -5.43 -3.12 9.04
N LYS A 46 -4.52 -2.60 9.86
CA LYS A 46 -4.81 -1.62 10.90
C LYS A 46 -3.81 -0.48 10.83
N PRO A 47 -4.15 0.69 11.35
CA PRO A 47 -3.15 1.77 11.46
C PRO A 47 -1.91 1.29 12.18
N GLY A 48 -0.76 1.60 11.62
CA GLY A 48 0.53 1.17 12.15
C GLY A 48 1.07 -0.12 11.54
N ASP A 49 0.26 -0.88 10.84
CA ASP A 49 0.73 -2.10 10.17
C ASP A 49 1.65 -1.74 9.01
N ARG A 50 2.68 -2.57 8.82
CA ARG A 50 3.60 -2.41 7.68
C ARG A 50 3.21 -3.39 6.59
N VAL A 51 3.22 -2.90 5.37
CA VAL A 51 2.85 -3.69 4.20
C VAL A 51 3.88 -3.51 3.11
N ASN A 52 4.05 -4.57 2.30
CA ASN A 52 4.84 -4.46 1.10
C ASN A 52 3.97 -3.89 0.00
N VAL A 53 4.46 -2.86 -0.67
CA VAL A 53 3.72 -2.20 -1.75
C VAL A 53 4.57 -2.14 -3.01
N THR A 54 3.90 -2.11 -4.15
CA THR A 54 4.51 -1.86 -5.45
C THR A 54 4.00 -0.52 -5.95
N ILE A 55 4.92 0.38 -6.25
CA ILE A 55 4.62 1.73 -6.70
C ILE A 55 4.91 1.84 -8.18
N CYS A 56 3.96 2.35 -8.95
CA CYS A 56 4.18 2.65 -10.35
C CYS A 56 4.99 3.95 -10.47
N PRO A 57 6.17 3.94 -11.13
CA PRO A 57 6.95 5.18 -11.26
C PRO A 57 6.22 6.32 -11.94
N ALA A 58 5.23 6.00 -12.76
CA ALA A 58 4.44 7.02 -13.44
C ALA A 58 3.39 7.67 -12.54
N ASP A 59 3.09 7.07 -11.39
CA ASP A 59 2.07 7.57 -10.48
C ASP A 59 2.44 7.21 -9.04
N PHE A 60 3.27 8.03 -8.42
CA PHE A 60 3.74 7.80 -7.06
C PHE A 60 2.66 8.02 -6.00
N ASP A 61 1.51 8.56 -6.39
CA ASP A 61 0.42 8.77 -5.44
C ASP A 61 -0.34 7.49 -5.15
N ARG A 62 -0.09 6.45 -5.93
CA ARG A 62 -0.78 5.17 -5.82
C ARG A 62 0.20 4.03 -5.62
N ALA A 63 -0.20 3.09 -4.80
CA ALA A 63 0.58 1.88 -4.56
C ALA A 63 -0.35 0.69 -4.47
N ARG A 64 0.17 -0.47 -4.86
CA ARG A 64 -0.57 -1.73 -4.74
C ARG A 64 -0.01 -2.48 -3.53
N ILE A 65 -0.89 -2.90 -2.64
CA ILE A 65 -0.48 -3.69 -1.48
C ILE A 65 -0.27 -5.14 -1.93
N ASP A 66 0.95 -5.64 -1.77
CA ASP A 66 1.30 -7.00 -2.16
C ASP A 66 1.11 -7.99 -1.02
N GLY A 67 1.28 -7.55 0.22
CA GLY A 67 1.12 -8.40 1.39
C GLY A 67 1.63 -7.71 2.63
N MET A 68 1.52 -8.40 3.76
CA MET A 68 2.03 -7.89 5.02
C MET A 68 3.55 -7.91 5.00
N ALA A 69 4.16 -6.87 5.54
CA ALA A 69 5.60 -6.82 5.74
C ALA A 69 5.96 -7.37 7.13
N GLU A 70 7.10 -8.01 7.18
CA GLU A 70 7.63 -8.53 8.44
C GLU A 70 8.50 -7.51 9.14
#